data_c134a89176aaf92e9b0cfb4a87a3d2a1
#
_entry.id   c134a89176aaf92e9b0cfb4a87a3d2a1
#
_cell.length_a   1.000
_cell.length_b   1.000
_cell.length_c   1.000
_cell.angle_alpha   90.00
_cell.angle_beta   90.00
_cell.angle_gamma   90.00
#
_symmetry.space_group_name_H-M   'P 1'
#
loop_
_entity.id
_entity.type
_entity.pdbx_description
1 polymer ?
#
loop_
_entity_poly.entity_id
_entity_poly.type
_entity_poly.pdbx_seq_one_letter_code
_entity_poly.pdbx_strand_id
1 'polypeptide(L)'
;YVCIRIDSRGAGRSPGYLDPFSKRETKDFYDCIQWASNQSWSNGKIGLNGISYYAINQWQVAALQPPNLRAMCVWEGAYDLYREMGYHGGIFCTYAGNWYKGRCIPRQHGLGINGYKARIKEDYVSGPSTMTDEELQSNRTDMYEDLISNKLITDNYWQDRIPDHTKIKIPILSSANWGGQALHSRGNFEGFNKVASKEKWLEVHGLEHWTEFYTDYGIELQKRFFGYYLKDEQNGWQNQPKVSIQVRYPNEEFKLRN
;
A
#
# COMPACT_ATOMS: atom_id res chain seq x y z
N TYR A 1 -14.09 -7.43 13.06
CA TYR A 1 -13.86 -6.81 11.74
C TYR A 1 -14.18 -7.79 10.61
N VAL A 2 -14.68 -7.27 9.50
CA VAL A 2 -14.71 -7.98 8.22
C VAL A 2 -13.46 -7.57 7.44
N CYS A 3 -12.63 -8.53 7.07
CA CYS A 3 -11.43 -8.28 6.25
C CYS A 3 -11.76 -8.56 4.78
N ILE A 4 -11.56 -7.55 3.94
CA ILE A 4 -11.84 -7.64 2.51
C ILE A 4 -10.51 -7.57 1.76
N ARG A 5 -10.28 -8.52 0.86
CA ARG A 5 -9.15 -8.51 -0.08
C ARG A 5 -9.73 -8.55 -1.49
N ILE A 6 -9.25 -7.65 -2.33
CA ILE A 6 -9.73 -7.49 -3.70
C ILE A 6 -8.51 -7.57 -4.61
N ASP A 7 -8.59 -8.38 -5.65
CA ASP A 7 -7.58 -8.40 -6.68
C ASP A 7 -7.70 -7.14 -7.53
N SER A 8 -6.59 -6.46 -7.77
CA SER A 8 -6.54 -5.30 -8.65
C SER A 8 -6.92 -5.69 -10.08
N ARG A 9 -7.45 -4.73 -10.83
CA ARG A 9 -7.72 -4.88 -12.26
C ARG A 9 -6.52 -5.47 -13.00
N GLY A 10 -6.77 -6.45 -13.85
CA GLY A 10 -5.75 -7.17 -14.61
C GLY A 10 -4.93 -8.18 -13.81
N ALA A 11 -5.23 -8.37 -12.51
CA ALA A 11 -4.52 -9.32 -11.66
C ALA A 11 -5.48 -10.31 -11.00
N GLY A 12 -4.97 -11.47 -10.66
CA GLY A 12 -5.72 -12.48 -9.94
C GLY A 12 -6.98 -12.91 -10.69
N ARG A 13 -8.13 -12.76 -10.05
CA ARG A 13 -9.45 -13.07 -10.64
C ARG A 13 -10.17 -11.86 -11.23
N SER A 14 -9.53 -10.68 -11.17
CA SER A 14 -10.09 -9.44 -11.72
C SER A 14 -9.57 -9.21 -13.14
N PRO A 15 -10.43 -9.28 -14.18
CA PRO A 15 -10.02 -9.05 -15.56
C PRO A 15 -9.69 -7.58 -15.82
N GLY A 16 -9.07 -7.31 -16.98
CA GLY A 16 -8.75 -5.98 -17.48
C GLY A 16 -7.25 -5.72 -17.61
N TYR A 17 -6.91 -4.48 -17.86
CA TYR A 17 -5.54 -4.04 -18.13
C TYR A 17 -4.74 -3.92 -16.84
N LEU A 18 -3.59 -4.60 -16.76
CA LEU A 18 -2.69 -4.57 -15.61
C LEU A 18 -1.77 -3.34 -15.68
N ASP A 19 -2.03 -2.37 -14.81
CA ASP A 19 -1.23 -1.14 -14.67
C ASP A 19 -1.15 -0.72 -13.19
N PRO A 20 -0.15 -1.22 -12.46
CA PRO A 20 0.00 -0.94 -11.03
C PRO A 20 0.17 0.54 -10.72
N PHE A 21 -0.41 0.99 -9.61
CA PHE A 21 -0.38 2.35 -9.11
C PHE A 21 -1.01 3.41 -10.01
N SER A 22 -1.71 3.01 -11.09
CA SER A 22 -2.35 3.94 -12.02
C SER A 22 -3.54 4.68 -11.39
N LYS A 23 -3.92 5.79 -12.00
CA LYS A 23 -5.18 6.49 -11.64
C LYS A 23 -6.39 5.57 -11.73
N ARG A 24 -6.38 4.62 -12.67
CA ARG A 24 -7.48 3.67 -12.85
C ARG A 24 -7.56 2.72 -11.67
N GLU A 25 -6.45 2.13 -11.24
CA GLU A 25 -6.41 1.26 -10.06
C GLU A 25 -6.85 2.03 -8.80
N THR A 26 -6.39 3.27 -8.64
CA THR A 26 -6.80 4.13 -7.53
C THR A 26 -8.31 4.39 -7.54
N LYS A 27 -8.91 4.62 -8.70
CA LYS A 27 -10.36 4.80 -8.84
C LYS A 27 -11.13 3.52 -8.54
N ASP A 28 -10.65 2.37 -9.02
CA ASP A 28 -11.24 1.07 -8.70
C ASP A 28 -11.20 0.82 -7.19
N PHE A 29 -10.11 1.18 -6.51
CA PHE A 29 -10.00 1.06 -5.06
C PHE A 29 -10.98 2.00 -4.32
N TYR A 30 -11.17 3.22 -4.81
CA TYR A 30 -12.20 4.12 -4.31
C TYR A 30 -13.60 3.48 -4.40
N ASP A 31 -13.93 2.90 -5.54
CA ASP A 31 -15.23 2.27 -5.77
C ASP A 31 -15.41 1.03 -4.86
N CYS A 32 -14.36 0.27 -4.62
CA CYS A 32 -14.36 -0.85 -3.66
C CYS A 32 -14.64 -0.37 -2.23
N ILE A 33 -14.08 0.77 -1.80
CA ILE A 33 -14.36 1.36 -0.47
C ILE A 33 -15.85 1.72 -0.37
N GLN A 34 -16.40 2.37 -1.39
CA GLN A 34 -17.82 2.73 -1.42
C GLN A 34 -18.72 1.48 -1.43
N TRP A 35 -18.38 0.49 -2.23
CA TRP A 35 -19.09 -0.79 -2.24
C TRP A 35 -19.11 -1.44 -0.85
N ALA A 36 -17.94 -1.55 -0.22
CA ALA A 36 -17.82 -2.18 1.10
C ALA A 36 -18.63 -1.45 2.18
N SER A 37 -18.66 -0.12 2.13
CA SER A 37 -19.39 0.68 3.12
C SER A 37 -20.91 0.53 3.02
N ASN A 38 -21.43 0.18 1.85
CA ASN A 38 -22.85 0.03 1.58
C ASN A 38 -23.40 -1.40 1.79
N GLN A 39 -22.54 -2.35 2.21
CA GLN A 39 -23.00 -3.72 2.45
C GLN A 39 -23.81 -3.82 3.74
N SER A 40 -24.79 -4.72 3.77
CA SER A 40 -25.67 -4.92 4.93
C SER A 40 -24.95 -5.34 6.22
N TRP A 41 -23.76 -5.93 6.11
CA TRP A 41 -22.92 -6.32 7.22
C TRP A 41 -21.93 -5.21 7.65
N SER A 42 -21.88 -4.09 6.96
CA SER A 42 -20.98 -2.97 7.24
C SER A 42 -21.65 -1.94 8.15
N ASN A 43 -20.88 -1.37 9.07
CA ASN A 43 -21.31 -0.19 9.82
C ASN A 43 -21.02 1.14 9.08
N GLY A 44 -20.62 1.07 7.84
CA GLY A 44 -20.28 2.23 7.01
C GLY A 44 -18.90 2.84 7.26
N LYS A 45 -18.12 2.34 8.22
CA LYS A 45 -16.78 2.82 8.54
C LYS A 45 -15.74 1.90 7.93
N ILE A 46 -14.97 2.40 6.98
CA ILE A 46 -13.92 1.64 6.30
C ILE A 46 -12.54 2.08 6.83
N GLY A 47 -11.70 1.10 7.14
CA GLY A 47 -10.29 1.29 7.44
C GLY A 47 -9.41 0.62 6.39
N LEU A 48 -8.27 1.20 6.08
CA LEU A 48 -7.27 0.61 5.20
C LEU A 48 -6.06 0.15 5.99
N ASN A 49 -5.56 -1.03 5.67
CA ASN A 49 -4.40 -1.61 6.33
C ASN A 49 -3.55 -2.41 5.36
N GLY A 50 -2.25 -2.31 5.47
CA GLY A 50 -1.36 -3.12 4.66
C GLY A 50 0.06 -2.59 4.58
N ILE A 51 0.94 -3.44 4.05
CA ILE A 51 2.37 -3.23 3.93
C ILE A 51 2.74 -3.01 2.47
N SER A 52 3.72 -2.16 2.20
CA SER A 52 4.36 -2.03 0.88
C SER A 52 3.36 -1.57 -0.19
N TYR A 53 3.08 -2.38 -1.19
CA TYR A 53 2.09 -2.10 -2.23
C TYR A 53 0.74 -1.69 -1.62
N TYR A 54 0.26 -2.45 -0.64
CA TYR A 54 -1.01 -2.18 0.05
C TYR A 54 -0.97 -0.93 0.96
N ALA A 55 0.21 -0.41 1.25
CA ALA A 55 0.40 0.86 1.95
C ALA A 55 0.45 2.03 0.96
N ILE A 56 1.14 1.86 -0.17
CA ILE A 56 1.26 2.89 -1.21
C ILE A 56 -0.11 3.27 -1.77
N ASN A 57 -0.94 2.28 -2.11
CA ASN A 57 -2.30 2.54 -2.63
C ASN A 57 -3.18 3.29 -1.63
N GLN A 58 -2.94 3.15 -0.31
CA GLN A 58 -3.71 3.89 0.69
C GLN A 58 -3.50 5.41 0.54
N TRP A 59 -2.26 5.86 0.32
CA TRP A 59 -2.00 7.28 0.06
C TRP A 59 -2.76 7.78 -1.16
N GLN A 60 -2.72 7.00 -2.26
CA GLN A 60 -3.37 7.37 -3.51
C GLN A 60 -4.88 7.49 -3.35
N VAL A 61 -5.54 6.48 -2.78
CA VAL A 61 -7.00 6.50 -2.65
C VAL A 61 -7.48 7.47 -1.57
N ALA A 62 -6.75 7.66 -0.49
CA ALA A 62 -7.11 8.62 0.56
C ALA A 62 -7.09 10.07 0.07
N ALA A 63 -6.23 10.40 -0.90
CA ALA A 63 -6.20 11.71 -1.54
C ALA A 63 -7.47 12.00 -2.38
N LEU A 64 -8.20 10.96 -2.82
CA LEU A 64 -9.53 11.11 -3.44
C LEU A 64 -10.65 11.36 -2.43
N GLN A 65 -10.36 11.29 -1.14
CA GLN A 65 -11.29 11.57 -0.03
C GLN A 65 -12.58 10.72 -0.07
N PRO A 66 -12.51 9.37 -0.13
CA PRO A 66 -13.72 8.55 -0.07
C PRO A 66 -14.51 8.85 1.21
N PRO A 67 -15.81 9.18 1.14
CA PRO A 67 -16.56 9.69 2.29
C PRO A 67 -16.66 8.69 3.46
N ASN A 68 -16.55 7.38 3.18
CA ASN A 68 -16.65 6.34 4.19
C ASN A 68 -15.29 5.82 4.69
N LEU A 69 -14.18 6.34 4.15
CA LEU A 69 -12.84 6.05 4.66
C LEU A 69 -12.61 6.81 5.96
N ARG A 70 -12.40 6.10 7.06
CA ARG A 70 -12.32 6.68 8.41
C ARG A 70 -10.93 6.66 9.01
N ALA A 71 -10.08 5.72 8.63
CA ALA A 71 -8.73 5.59 9.16
C ALA A 71 -7.86 4.76 8.24
N MET A 72 -6.53 4.96 8.29
CA MET A 72 -5.60 4.10 7.57
C MET A 72 -4.32 3.84 8.37
N CYS A 73 -3.85 2.60 8.28
CA CYS A 73 -2.54 2.16 8.77
C CYS A 73 -1.62 1.90 7.58
N VAL A 74 -0.64 2.75 7.40
CA VAL A 74 0.32 2.69 6.30
C VAL A 74 1.62 2.08 6.81
N TRP A 75 1.81 0.79 6.57
CA TRP A 75 3.01 0.07 6.96
C TRP A 75 3.99 0.03 5.80
N GLU A 76 5.16 0.62 6.01
CA GLU A 76 6.26 0.56 5.04
C GLU A 76 5.81 0.93 3.62
N GLY A 77 5.14 2.09 3.47
CA GLY A 77 4.67 2.64 2.21
C GLY A 77 5.68 3.58 1.56
N ALA A 78 5.47 3.90 0.29
CA ALA A 78 6.16 4.95 -0.42
C ALA A 78 5.26 6.19 -0.51
N TYR A 79 5.84 7.37 -0.32
CA TYR A 79 5.12 8.64 -0.44
C TYR A 79 5.10 9.14 -1.89
N ASP A 80 6.21 8.99 -2.57
CA ASP A 80 6.49 9.53 -3.90
C ASP A 80 7.15 8.43 -4.74
N LEU A 81 6.38 7.84 -5.65
CA LEU A 81 6.86 6.74 -6.47
C LEU A 81 8.04 7.11 -7.36
N TYR A 82 8.15 8.37 -7.79
CA TYR A 82 9.31 8.81 -8.56
C TYR A 82 10.59 8.68 -7.74
N ARG A 83 10.61 9.28 -6.51
CA ARG A 83 11.82 9.31 -5.68
C ARG A 83 12.14 7.99 -4.99
N GLU A 84 11.14 7.14 -4.80
CA GLU A 84 11.27 5.93 -3.98
C GLU A 84 11.26 4.64 -4.80
N MET A 85 10.73 4.65 -6.03
CA MET A 85 10.72 3.48 -6.91
C MET A 85 11.43 3.71 -8.25
N GLY A 86 11.33 4.91 -8.80
CA GLY A 86 11.84 5.19 -10.16
C GLY A 86 13.26 5.75 -10.17
N TYR A 87 13.48 6.85 -9.47
CA TYR A 87 14.72 7.63 -9.53
C TYR A 87 15.17 8.11 -8.16
N HIS A 88 15.96 7.30 -7.46
CA HIS A 88 16.54 7.67 -6.17
C HIS A 88 17.63 8.74 -6.36
N GLY A 89 17.37 9.96 -5.88
CA GLY A 89 18.30 11.07 -6.07
C GLY A 89 18.56 11.42 -7.53
N GLY A 90 17.65 11.09 -8.44
CA GLY A 90 17.79 11.26 -9.88
C GLY A 90 18.48 10.10 -10.60
N ILE A 91 18.85 9.04 -9.89
CA ILE A 91 19.48 7.85 -10.45
C ILE A 91 18.40 6.78 -10.67
N PHE A 92 18.32 6.26 -11.89
CA PHE A 92 17.35 5.22 -12.26
C PHE A 92 17.49 3.97 -11.40
N CYS A 93 16.38 3.53 -10.83
CA CYS A 93 16.30 2.34 -9.98
C CYS A 93 15.70 1.17 -10.76
N THR A 94 16.47 0.09 -10.90
CA THR A 94 16.03 -1.11 -11.62
C THR A 94 15.06 -1.99 -10.82
N TYR A 95 14.86 -1.70 -9.52
CA TYR A 95 14.03 -2.51 -8.64
C TYR A 95 12.60 -2.64 -9.16
N ALA A 96 11.94 -1.53 -9.53
CA ALA A 96 10.54 -1.54 -9.91
C ALA A 96 10.25 -2.40 -11.13
N GLY A 97 11.10 -2.34 -12.16
CA GLY A 97 10.98 -3.19 -13.34
C GLY A 97 11.18 -4.69 -13.01
N ASN A 98 12.16 -5.00 -12.18
CA ASN A 98 12.40 -6.38 -11.73
C ASN A 98 11.25 -6.89 -10.84
N TRP A 99 10.75 -6.05 -9.94
CA TRP A 99 9.57 -6.37 -9.12
C TRP A 99 8.34 -6.64 -9.99
N TYR A 100 8.09 -5.79 -10.99
CA TYR A 100 6.95 -5.97 -11.91
C TYR A 100 7.02 -7.30 -12.64
N LYS A 101 8.19 -7.64 -13.23
CA LYS A 101 8.42 -8.92 -13.90
C LYS A 101 8.24 -10.12 -12.96
N GLY A 102 8.78 -10.03 -11.75
CA GLY A 102 8.79 -11.15 -10.80
C GLY A 102 7.55 -11.25 -9.91
N ARG A 103 6.76 -10.18 -9.80
CA ARG A 103 5.63 -10.15 -8.85
C ARG A 103 4.29 -9.84 -9.51
N CYS A 104 4.22 -8.91 -10.48
CA CYS A 104 2.95 -8.54 -11.10
C CYS A 104 2.59 -9.47 -12.26
N ILE A 105 3.49 -9.63 -13.22
CA ILE A 105 3.23 -10.45 -14.41
C ILE A 105 2.79 -11.89 -14.05
N PRO A 106 3.45 -12.61 -13.11
CA PRO A 106 3.01 -13.97 -12.76
C PRO A 106 1.65 -14.05 -12.06
N ARG A 107 1.03 -12.91 -11.77
CA ARG A 107 -0.31 -12.81 -11.19
C ARG A 107 -1.32 -12.20 -12.15
N GLN A 108 -0.94 -11.91 -13.39
CA GLN A 108 -1.83 -11.35 -14.40
C GLN A 108 -3.04 -12.25 -14.61
N HIS A 109 -4.21 -11.65 -14.70
CA HIS A 109 -5.46 -12.36 -14.99
C HIS A 109 -5.37 -13.08 -16.33
N GLY A 110 -5.91 -14.29 -16.40
CA GLY A 110 -5.92 -15.10 -17.62
C GLY A 110 -4.68 -15.98 -17.84
N LEU A 111 -3.64 -15.83 -17.01
CA LEU A 111 -2.40 -16.60 -17.12
C LEU A 111 -2.57 -18.08 -16.69
N GLY A 112 -3.55 -18.38 -15.82
CA GLY A 112 -3.91 -19.72 -15.37
C GLY A 112 -2.74 -20.54 -14.85
N ILE A 113 -2.54 -21.71 -15.44
CA ILE A 113 -1.51 -22.69 -15.02
C ILE A 113 -0.08 -22.17 -15.14
N ASN A 114 0.16 -21.15 -15.94
CA ASN A 114 1.47 -20.49 -16.09
C ASN A 114 1.73 -19.45 -14.99
N GLY A 115 0.74 -19.17 -14.13
CA GLY A 115 0.86 -18.28 -12.98
C GLY A 115 1.22 -19.00 -11.70
N TYR A 116 1.18 -18.27 -10.56
CA TYR A 116 1.43 -18.86 -9.26
C TYR A 116 0.30 -19.78 -8.80
N LYS A 117 0.66 -20.95 -8.27
CA LYS A 117 -0.27 -21.81 -7.57
C LYS A 117 -0.68 -21.18 -6.23
N ALA A 118 -1.94 -21.24 -5.89
CA ALA A 118 -2.43 -20.78 -4.59
C ALA A 118 -1.89 -21.70 -3.47
N ARG A 119 -1.55 -21.10 -2.30
CA ARG A 119 -0.97 -21.85 -1.18
C ARG A 119 -1.96 -22.73 -0.44
N ILE A 120 -3.24 -22.37 -0.46
CA ILE A 120 -4.27 -22.98 0.41
C ILE A 120 -5.28 -23.78 -0.41
N LYS A 121 -5.41 -23.49 -1.70
CA LYS A 121 -6.35 -24.17 -2.61
C LYS A 121 -5.58 -24.78 -3.77
N GLU A 122 -6.08 -25.88 -4.33
CA GLU A 122 -5.59 -26.43 -5.59
C GLU A 122 -6.09 -25.60 -6.76
N ASP A 123 -5.62 -24.35 -6.86
CA ASP A 123 -6.06 -23.38 -7.85
C ASP A 123 -4.90 -22.43 -8.18
N TYR A 124 -5.04 -21.64 -9.22
CA TYR A 124 -4.06 -20.66 -9.64
C TYR A 124 -4.50 -19.26 -9.23
N VAL A 125 -3.55 -18.46 -8.74
CA VAL A 125 -3.79 -17.08 -8.32
C VAL A 125 -4.31 -16.25 -9.49
N SER A 126 -3.77 -16.48 -10.68
CA SER A 126 -4.07 -15.74 -11.93
C SER A 126 -5.44 -16.06 -12.56
N GLY A 127 -6.29 -16.83 -11.87
CA GLY A 127 -7.57 -17.28 -12.45
C GLY A 127 -7.40 -18.37 -13.50
N PRO A 128 -8.39 -18.61 -14.38
CA PRO A 128 -8.32 -19.60 -15.43
C PRO A 128 -7.37 -19.19 -16.56
N SER A 129 -6.87 -20.17 -17.33
CA SER A 129 -6.12 -19.92 -18.58
C SER A 129 -7.10 -19.50 -19.67
N THR A 130 -7.24 -18.20 -19.88
CA THR A 130 -8.23 -17.63 -20.82
C THR A 130 -7.62 -16.70 -21.86
N MET A 131 -6.31 -16.46 -21.81
CA MET A 131 -5.62 -15.52 -22.69
C MET A 131 -4.41 -16.18 -23.36
N THR A 132 -4.18 -15.86 -24.62
CA THR A 132 -2.93 -16.16 -25.33
C THR A 132 -1.78 -15.28 -24.84
N ASP A 133 -0.55 -15.59 -25.23
CA ASP A 133 0.62 -14.77 -24.87
C ASP A 133 0.51 -13.36 -25.44
N GLU A 134 -0.01 -13.19 -26.66
CA GLU A 134 -0.23 -11.89 -27.30
C GLU A 134 -1.30 -11.08 -26.55
N GLU A 135 -2.39 -11.73 -26.13
CA GLU A 135 -3.42 -11.08 -25.33
C GLU A 135 -2.90 -10.69 -23.95
N LEU A 136 -2.11 -11.54 -23.32
CA LEU A 136 -1.47 -11.22 -22.03
C LEU A 136 -0.54 -10.01 -22.17
N GLN A 137 0.26 -9.94 -23.23
CA GLN A 137 1.15 -8.79 -23.48
C GLN A 137 0.38 -7.50 -23.74
N SER A 138 -0.68 -7.56 -24.54
CA SER A 138 -1.51 -6.39 -24.88
C SER A 138 -2.39 -5.90 -23.71
N ASN A 139 -2.64 -6.76 -22.70
CA ASN A 139 -3.44 -6.44 -21.51
C ASN A 139 -2.60 -6.03 -20.28
N ARG A 140 -1.38 -5.57 -20.49
CA ARG A 140 -0.54 -5.01 -19.41
C ARG A 140 0.34 -3.89 -19.91
N THR A 141 0.74 -2.99 -19.00
CA THR A 141 1.78 -2.01 -19.26
C THR A 141 3.16 -2.68 -19.36
N ASP A 142 4.09 -2.07 -20.06
CA ASP A 142 5.52 -2.36 -19.88
C ASP A 142 6.11 -1.36 -18.87
N MET A 143 6.03 -1.71 -17.58
CA MET A 143 6.50 -0.82 -16.53
C MET A 143 7.99 -0.46 -16.66
N TYR A 144 8.82 -1.34 -17.21
CA TYR A 144 10.23 -1.05 -17.39
C TYR A 144 10.43 0.03 -18.44
N GLU A 145 9.75 -0.09 -19.58
CA GLU A 145 9.78 0.92 -20.65
C GLU A 145 9.15 2.24 -20.19
N ASP A 146 8.04 2.18 -19.45
CA ASP A 146 7.41 3.36 -18.86
C ASP A 146 8.38 4.13 -17.95
N LEU A 147 9.14 3.43 -17.11
CA LEU A 147 10.12 4.06 -16.21
C LEU A 147 11.27 4.70 -16.97
N ILE A 148 11.79 4.05 -18.01
CA ILE A 148 12.90 4.58 -18.82
C ILE A 148 12.45 5.79 -19.65
N SER A 149 11.24 5.76 -20.17
CA SER A 149 10.68 6.81 -21.02
C SER A 149 10.27 8.06 -20.24
N ASN A 150 9.91 7.91 -18.95
CA ASN A 150 9.47 9.02 -18.10
C ASN A 150 10.52 9.38 -17.04
N LYS A 151 11.52 10.16 -17.45
CA LYS A 151 12.71 10.47 -16.64
C LYS A 151 12.54 11.61 -15.65
N LEU A 152 11.56 12.47 -15.88
CA LEU A 152 11.35 13.66 -15.06
C LEU A 152 10.15 13.48 -14.15
N ILE A 153 10.26 13.95 -12.90
CA ILE A 153 9.13 13.92 -11.97
C ILE A 153 7.90 14.67 -12.49
N THR A 154 8.10 15.61 -13.41
CA THR A 154 7.04 16.39 -14.07
C THR A 154 6.34 15.64 -15.20
N ASP A 155 6.83 14.47 -15.60
CA ASP A 155 6.18 13.66 -16.61
C ASP A 155 4.82 13.17 -16.11
N ASN A 156 3.84 13.13 -17.01
CA ASN A 156 2.46 12.76 -16.66
C ASN A 156 2.36 11.38 -15.99
N TYR A 157 3.23 10.46 -16.38
CA TYR A 157 3.31 9.14 -15.76
C TYR A 157 3.43 9.20 -14.23
N TRP A 158 4.32 10.07 -13.72
CA TRP A 158 4.54 10.24 -12.29
C TRP A 158 3.48 11.12 -11.65
N GLN A 159 3.10 12.20 -12.31
CA GLN A 159 2.05 13.11 -11.80
C GLN A 159 0.73 12.38 -11.61
N ASP A 160 0.45 11.38 -12.43
CA ASP A 160 -0.73 10.54 -12.33
C ASP A 160 -0.69 9.53 -11.17
N ARG A 161 0.50 9.23 -10.65
CA ARG A 161 0.77 8.23 -9.62
C ARG A 161 1.14 8.82 -8.26
N ILE A 162 1.51 10.10 -8.22
CA ILE A 162 1.83 10.81 -6.96
C ILE A 162 0.57 11.51 -6.46
N PRO A 163 0.01 11.09 -5.32
CA PRO A 163 -1.21 11.70 -4.80
C PRO A 163 -0.95 13.09 -4.19
N ASP A 164 -1.97 13.93 -4.18
CA ASP A 164 -1.95 15.17 -3.41
C ASP A 164 -2.20 14.88 -1.92
N HIS A 165 -1.12 14.71 -1.17
CA HIS A 165 -1.16 14.38 0.24
C HIS A 165 -1.83 15.47 1.10
N THR A 166 -1.90 16.71 0.62
CA THR A 166 -2.58 17.79 1.35
C THR A 166 -4.10 17.60 1.43
N LYS A 167 -4.64 16.71 0.61
CA LYS A 167 -6.06 16.32 0.67
C LYS A 167 -6.35 15.24 1.70
N ILE A 168 -5.35 14.57 2.24
CA ILE A 168 -5.53 13.48 3.20
C ILE A 168 -5.75 14.09 4.60
N LYS A 169 -6.96 13.93 5.13
CA LYS A 169 -7.40 14.53 6.40
C LYS A 169 -7.87 13.52 7.43
N ILE A 170 -8.01 12.26 7.05
CA ILE A 170 -8.43 11.18 7.95
C ILE A 170 -7.33 10.80 8.94
N PRO A 171 -7.65 10.14 10.06
CA PRO A 171 -6.67 9.59 10.99
C PRO A 171 -5.70 8.61 10.35
N ILE A 172 -4.41 8.75 10.69
CA ILE A 172 -3.32 7.98 10.08
C ILE A 172 -2.37 7.42 11.12
N LEU A 173 -2.08 6.13 11.03
CA LEU A 173 -0.90 5.52 11.62
C LEU A 173 0.10 5.23 10.50
N SER A 174 1.21 5.97 10.47
CA SER A 174 2.33 5.74 9.55
C SER A 174 3.39 4.92 10.26
N SER A 175 3.70 3.74 9.76
CA SER A 175 4.64 2.82 10.39
C SER A 175 5.82 2.54 9.46
N ALA A 176 7.01 2.98 9.87
CA ALA A 176 8.23 2.94 9.08
C ALA A 176 9.22 1.91 9.61
N ASN A 177 9.96 1.26 8.73
CA ASN A 177 11.01 0.33 9.08
C ASN A 177 12.39 0.93 8.79
N TRP A 178 13.33 0.90 9.75
CA TRP A 178 14.70 1.33 9.54
C TRP A 178 15.43 0.57 8.43
N GLY A 179 15.08 -0.71 8.27
CA GLY A 179 15.64 -1.60 7.24
C GLY A 179 14.95 -1.53 5.89
N GLY A 180 14.02 -0.59 5.67
CA GLY A 180 13.17 -0.50 4.47
C GLY A 180 13.87 -0.15 3.16
N GLN A 181 15.19 -0.22 3.12
CA GLN A 181 16.06 -0.20 1.94
C GLN A 181 15.78 0.95 0.96
N ALA A 182 15.60 2.16 1.48
CA ALA A 182 15.29 3.38 0.72
C ALA A 182 13.92 3.39 0.03
N LEU A 183 13.30 2.24 -0.22
CA LEU A 183 12.00 2.13 -0.88
C LEU A 183 10.83 2.61 0.00
N HIS A 184 10.87 2.32 1.29
CA HIS A 184 9.71 2.50 2.17
C HIS A 184 9.90 3.52 3.29
N SER A 185 11.07 3.53 3.97
CA SER A 185 11.27 4.33 5.19
C SER A 185 11.01 5.82 4.97
N ARG A 186 11.63 6.41 3.95
CA ARG A 186 11.47 7.83 3.63
C ARG A 186 10.00 8.19 3.41
N GLY A 187 9.24 7.37 2.70
CA GLY A 187 7.85 7.62 2.37
C GLY A 187 6.95 7.75 3.58
N ASN A 188 7.16 6.95 4.60
CA ASN A 188 6.39 7.01 5.83
C ASN A 188 6.67 8.31 6.62
N PHE A 189 7.92 8.76 6.70
CA PHE A 189 8.28 10.04 7.34
C PHE A 189 7.72 11.23 6.56
N GLU A 190 7.88 11.25 5.24
CA GLU A 190 7.37 12.32 4.39
C GLU A 190 5.83 12.38 4.42
N GLY A 191 5.18 11.23 4.34
CA GLY A 191 3.72 11.13 4.45
C GLY A 191 3.24 11.67 5.80
N PHE A 192 3.82 11.22 6.92
CA PHE A 192 3.49 11.73 8.24
C PHE A 192 3.64 13.26 8.33
N ASN A 193 4.71 13.82 7.79
CA ASN A 193 4.97 15.25 7.87
C ASN A 193 3.98 16.07 7.00
N LYS A 194 3.67 15.60 5.78
CA LYS A 194 3.04 16.42 4.75
C LYS A 194 1.53 16.26 4.61
N VAL A 195 0.94 15.19 5.17
CA VAL A 195 -0.52 15.05 5.15
C VAL A 195 -1.21 16.14 5.98
N ALA A 196 -2.39 16.55 5.54
CA ALA A 196 -3.18 17.57 6.23
C ALA A 196 -3.91 17.03 7.48
N SER A 197 -3.87 15.73 7.73
CA SER A 197 -4.48 15.14 8.91
C SER A 197 -3.89 15.74 10.19
N LYS A 198 -4.76 16.09 11.13
CA LYS A 198 -4.39 16.50 12.50
C LYS A 198 -4.24 15.30 13.44
N GLU A 199 -4.85 14.20 13.07
CA GLU A 199 -4.84 12.93 13.81
C GLU A 199 -3.88 11.95 13.13
N LYS A 200 -2.59 12.15 13.38
CA LYS A 200 -1.54 11.35 12.77
C LYS A 200 -0.52 10.90 13.80
N TRP A 201 -0.07 9.67 13.63
CA TRP A 201 0.91 8.99 14.46
C TRP A 201 2.01 8.42 13.59
N LEU A 202 3.24 8.49 14.08
CA LEU A 202 4.41 7.86 13.47
C LEU A 202 4.93 6.79 14.41
N GLU A 203 5.01 5.58 13.94
CA GLU A 203 5.71 4.48 14.55
C GLU A 203 6.92 4.12 13.71
N VAL A 204 8.07 3.86 14.33
CA VAL A 204 9.29 3.46 13.61
C VAL A 204 9.92 2.27 14.28
N HIS A 205 10.07 1.19 13.55
CA HIS A 205 10.56 -0.09 14.05
C HIS A 205 11.82 -0.59 13.33
N GLY A 206 12.45 -1.57 13.96
CA GLY A 206 13.50 -2.36 13.37
C GLY A 206 12.97 -3.65 12.76
N LEU A 207 13.80 -4.69 12.82
CA LEU A 207 13.54 -6.02 12.27
C LEU A 207 13.46 -6.06 10.73
N GLU A 208 13.15 -7.21 10.20
CA GLU A 208 12.99 -7.43 8.77
C GLU A 208 11.67 -6.85 8.26
N HIS A 209 11.64 -6.53 6.97
CA HIS A 209 10.43 -6.15 6.26
C HIS A 209 9.27 -7.12 6.55
N TRP A 210 8.10 -6.60 6.93
CA TRP A 210 6.88 -7.28 7.34
C TRP A 210 6.86 -7.86 8.76
N THR A 211 8.00 -8.04 9.42
CA THR A 211 8.03 -8.77 10.70
C THR A 211 7.22 -8.05 11.77
N GLU A 212 7.46 -6.74 11.99
CA GLU A 212 6.79 -5.99 13.04
C GLU A 212 5.26 -5.94 12.89
N PHE A 213 4.78 -5.92 11.66
CA PHE A 213 3.32 -5.94 11.37
C PHE A 213 2.61 -7.14 12.00
N TYR A 214 3.29 -8.28 12.13
CA TYR A 214 2.74 -9.54 12.62
C TYR A 214 3.15 -9.88 14.05
N THR A 215 3.97 -9.06 14.70
CA THR A 215 4.27 -9.21 16.13
C THR A 215 3.05 -8.89 16.99
N ASP A 216 3.04 -9.37 18.24
CA ASP A 216 1.98 -9.01 19.19
C ASP A 216 1.88 -7.48 19.37
N TYR A 217 3.02 -6.79 19.40
CA TYR A 217 3.06 -5.32 19.44
C TYR A 217 2.39 -4.68 18.24
N GLY A 218 2.77 -5.09 17.02
CA GLY A 218 2.19 -4.55 15.79
C GLY A 218 0.70 -4.85 15.67
N ILE A 219 0.27 -6.06 16.04
CA ILE A 219 -1.14 -6.46 16.05
C ILE A 219 -1.95 -5.62 17.05
N GLU A 220 -1.48 -5.45 18.28
CA GLU A 220 -2.18 -4.66 19.29
C GLU A 220 -2.23 -3.16 18.94
N LEU A 221 -1.17 -2.62 18.35
CA LEU A 221 -1.15 -1.26 17.84
C LEU A 221 -2.25 -1.03 16.79
N GLN A 222 -2.35 -1.92 15.82
CA GLN A 222 -3.39 -1.89 14.78
C GLN A 222 -4.79 -2.05 15.35
N LYS A 223 -5.00 -3.00 16.26
CA LYS A 223 -6.29 -3.24 16.93
C LYS A 223 -6.76 -2.01 17.71
N ARG A 224 -5.88 -1.39 18.49
CA ARG A 224 -6.20 -0.18 19.25
C ARG A 224 -6.55 0.98 18.34
N PHE A 225 -5.77 1.22 17.27
CA PHE A 225 -6.04 2.26 16.30
C PHE A 225 -7.39 2.07 15.63
N PHE A 226 -7.63 0.92 15.03
CA PHE A 226 -8.90 0.66 14.35
C PHE A 226 -10.08 0.50 15.31
N GLY A 227 -9.87 -0.03 16.51
CA GLY A 227 -10.90 -0.10 17.54
C GLY A 227 -11.44 1.28 17.87
N TYR A 228 -10.55 2.24 18.05
CA TYR A 228 -10.92 3.62 18.34
C TYR A 228 -11.69 4.28 17.17
N TYR A 229 -11.20 4.18 15.92
CA TYR A 229 -11.80 4.89 14.79
C TYR A 229 -12.95 4.18 14.08
N LEU A 230 -12.98 2.85 14.09
CA LEU A 230 -13.99 2.08 13.36
C LEU A 230 -15.10 1.53 14.26
N LYS A 231 -14.83 1.35 15.57
CA LYS A 231 -15.77 0.80 16.52
C LYS A 231 -16.14 1.74 17.68
N ASP A 232 -15.56 2.94 17.70
CA ASP A 232 -15.74 3.94 18.75
C ASP A 232 -15.34 3.41 20.16
N GLU A 233 -14.37 2.50 20.21
CA GLU A 233 -13.87 1.92 21.46
C GLU A 233 -13.09 2.96 22.27
N GLN A 234 -13.39 3.08 23.56
CA GLN A 234 -12.67 3.93 24.50
C GLN A 234 -11.43 3.19 25.03
N ASN A 235 -10.47 2.91 24.16
CA ASN A 235 -9.30 2.06 24.41
C ASN A 235 -8.02 2.84 24.74
N GLY A 236 -8.13 4.14 24.98
CA GLY A 236 -7.00 5.01 25.31
C GLY A 236 -6.12 5.43 24.13
N TRP A 237 -6.55 5.20 22.89
CA TRP A 237 -5.77 5.59 21.71
C TRP A 237 -5.41 7.10 21.68
N GLN A 238 -6.32 7.96 22.16
CA GLN A 238 -6.10 9.41 22.24
C GLN A 238 -4.84 9.80 23.06
N ASN A 239 -4.40 8.92 23.95
CA ASN A 239 -3.20 9.11 24.80
C ASN A 239 -1.95 8.47 24.16
N GLN A 240 -2.07 7.83 22.99
CA GLN A 240 -0.94 7.25 22.29
C GLN A 240 0.07 8.36 21.92
N PRO A 241 1.36 8.21 22.24
CA PRO A 241 2.40 9.14 21.78
C PRO A 241 2.32 9.36 20.28
N LYS A 242 2.41 10.62 19.84
CA LYS A 242 2.32 10.96 18.42
C LYS A 242 3.48 10.41 17.59
N VAL A 243 4.62 10.19 18.24
CA VAL A 243 5.80 9.58 17.62
C VAL A 243 6.35 8.55 18.60
N SER A 244 6.54 7.34 18.13
CA SER A 244 7.16 6.22 18.85
C SER A 244 8.24 5.62 17.98
N ILE A 245 9.48 5.61 18.46
CA ILE A 245 10.65 5.20 17.67
C ILE A 245 11.43 4.12 18.40
N GLN A 246 11.63 2.99 17.75
CA GLN A 246 12.61 2.00 18.18
C GLN A 246 14.02 2.48 17.79
N VAL A 247 14.79 2.91 18.74
CA VAL A 247 16.19 3.31 18.53
C VAL A 247 17.06 2.06 18.48
N ARG A 248 17.78 1.87 17.38
CA ARG A 248 18.66 0.72 17.18
C ARG A 248 20.01 0.96 17.89
N TYR A 249 20.45 -0.06 18.62
CA TYR A 249 21.77 -0.15 19.25
C TYR A 249 22.62 -1.25 18.60
N PRO A 250 23.92 -1.32 18.87
CA PRO A 250 24.76 -2.45 18.48
C PRO A 250 24.16 -3.79 18.95
N ASN A 251 24.41 -4.86 18.22
CA ASN A 251 23.89 -6.22 18.46
C ASN A 251 22.38 -6.36 18.27
N GLU A 252 21.79 -5.49 17.42
CA GLU A 252 20.36 -5.53 17.06
C GLU A 252 19.40 -5.33 18.25
N GLU A 253 19.87 -4.70 19.30
CA GLU A 253 18.99 -4.24 20.36
C GLU A 253 18.19 -3.01 19.92
N PHE A 254 16.91 -2.97 20.28
CA PHE A 254 16.03 -1.84 20.03
C PHE A 254 15.44 -1.32 21.34
N LYS A 255 15.44 0.00 21.53
CA LYS A 255 14.79 0.65 22.66
C LYS A 255 13.74 1.62 22.18
N LEU A 256 12.52 1.44 22.66
CA LEU A 256 11.41 2.33 22.32
C LEU A 256 11.62 3.70 22.98
N ARG A 257 11.43 4.75 22.22
CA ARG A 257 11.32 6.16 22.67
C ARG A 257 10.03 6.77 22.13
N ASN A 258 9.39 7.55 22.98
CA ASN A 258 8.15 8.28 22.70
C ASN A 258 8.42 9.79 22.76
#